data_7805cc021d74e81d58d7eb5cc268c481
#
_entry.id   7805cc021d74e81d58d7eb5cc268c481
#
_cell.length_a   1.000
_cell.length_b   1.000
_cell.length_c   1.000
_cell.angle_alpha   90.00
_cell.angle_beta   90.00
_cell.angle_gamma   90.00
#
_symmetry.space_group_name_H-M   'P 1'
#
loop_
_entity.id
_entity.type
_entity.pdbx_description
1 polymer ?
#
loop_
_entity_poly.entity_id
_entity_poly.type
_entity_poly.pdbx_seq_one_letter_code
_entity_poly.pdbx_strand_id
1 'polypeptide(L)'
;MQRYIYNVIALVAACAATLMVGCGGISDERTHTLKVYNWGDYIDEDLIAEFEEWYEEQTGESVMVVYQTFDINEVMLAKIENGHADFDVVCPSEYIIERMMRNELLQPILTPEFEAEINAKDINYFDCVSPYIKEQFSLLEAPEGQNPNDYSVGYMWGTTGILYNAKYVSEEEAMSWSLMFDERLQDKIFVKDAFRDVYSPILVYAKTLEKRASGELGEDEMLSIETIRELMYDSSDESIALVESYLKRMKELVAGWEADFGKEMMTQEKAWINLMWSGDAVWAIEEATNVGVELAYTVPEEGSVVWFDGWVIPKYAVNTRAARYFINFMCKPENAIRNMDATGYVSVVTNEEVLDYISSEEDYDEALDLSYLFVHADGTPIEGSDSVFTDPVLYPSRSVIDRCAVMHDSGDRTDKMLEMWSRVKGDNLSTGMLVGIILFFSVMLVLGVARKINNYRKRQAHRKRRRHQFEHKAKH
;
A
#
# COMPACT_ATOMS: atom_id res chain seq x y z
N MET A 1 38.61 -41.81 -20.15
CA MET A 1 38.42 -41.35 -18.76
C MET A 1 39.15 -40.05 -18.47
N GLN A 2 40.45 -39.91 -18.77
CA GLN A 2 41.22 -38.67 -18.52
C GLN A 2 40.66 -37.41 -19.21
N ARG A 3 40.20 -37.46 -20.47
CA ARG A 3 39.62 -36.32 -21.18
C ARG A 3 38.31 -35.80 -20.56
N TYR A 4 37.53 -36.68 -19.90
CA TYR A 4 36.28 -36.31 -19.20
C TYR A 4 36.58 -35.55 -17.89
N ILE A 5 37.64 -35.97 -17.19
CA ILE A 5 38.09 -35.34 -15.94
C ILE A 5 38.61 -33.93 -16.21
N TYR A 6 39.37 -33.70 -17.28
CA TYR A 6 39.85 -32.38 -17.68
C TYR A 6 38.72 -31.43 -18.08
N ASN A 7 37.69 -31.90 -18.76
CA ASN A 7 36.53 -31.08 -19.12
C ASN A 7 35.68 -30.73 -17.91
N VAL A 8 35.54 -31.60 -16.92
CA VAL A 8 34.82 -31.29 -15.66
C VAL A 8 35.60 -30.29 -14.81
N ILE A 9 36.91 -30.44 -14.72
CA ILE A 9 37.80 -29.52 -14.00
C ILE A 9 37.79 -28.15 -14.68
N ALA A 10 37.80 -28.08 -16.01
CA ALA A 10 37.71 -26.82 -16.74
C ALA A 10 36.35 -26.12 -16.58
N LEU A 11 35.25 -26.90 -16.50
CA LEU A 11 33.90 -26.37 -16.24
C LEU A 11 33.75 -25.85 -14.82
N VAL A 12 34.30 -26.58 -13.82
CA VAL A 12 34.30 -26.15 -12.41
C VAL A 12 35.20 -24.92 -12.22
N ALA A 13 36.34 -24.85 -12.89
CA ALA A 13 37.21 -23.67 -12.86
C ALA A 13 36.58 -22.44 -13.56
N ALA A 14 35.82 -22.64 -14.65
CA ALA A 14 35.06 -21.57 -15.30
C ALA A 14 33.90 -21.07 -14.43
N CYS A 15 33.19 -21.97 -13.72
CA CYS A 15 32.13 -21.59 -12.76
C CYS A 15 32.72 -20.92 -11.50
N ALA A 16 33.91 -21.32 -11.04
CA ALA A 16 34.58 -20.66 -9.92
C ALA A 16 35.14 -19.28 -10.29
N ALA A 17 35.56 -19.09 -11.54
CA ALA A 17 36.01 -17.77 -12.04
C ALA A 17 34.86 -16.78 -12.18
N THR A 18 33.63 -17.25 -12.52
CA THR A 18 32.41 -16.40 -12.52
C THR A 18 31.90 -16.06 -11.13
N LEU A 19 32.27 -16.80 -10.09
CA LEU A 19 31.90 -16.52 -8.70
C LEU A 19 32.88 -15.58 -7.99
N MET A 20 34.02 -15.25 -8.57
CA MET A 20 35.02 -14.34 -7.99
C MET A 20 34.97 -12.90 -8.52
N VAL A 21 33.99 -12.56 -9.35
CA VAL A 21 33.74 -11.17 -9.83
C VAL A 21 32.75 -10.42 -8.92
N GLY A 22 32.41 -10.95 -7.74
CA GLY A 22 31.40 -10.43 -6.83
C GLY A 22 31.90 -9.64 -5.61
N CYS A 23 33.13 -9.13 -5.59
CA CYS A 23 33.61 -8.15 -4.61
C CYS A 23 34.15 -6.90 -5.33
N GLY A 24 33.36 -6.37 -6.27
CA GLY A 24 33.56 -5.03 -6.79
C GLY A 24 32.88 -4.03 -5.86
N GLY A 25 33.57 -2.95 -5.49
CA GLY A 25 32.93 -1.78 -4.90
C GLY A 25 31.76 -1.33 -5.77
N ILE A 26 30.84 -0.54 -5.19
CA ILE A 26 29.68 0.06 -5.88
C ILE A 26 30.15 0.52 -7.26
N SER A 27 29.51 0.02 -8.33
CA SER A 27 29.90 0.39 -9.69
C SER A 27 29.63 1.89 -9.88
N ASP A 28 30.42 2.57 -10.67
CA ASP A 28 30.24 3.99 -11.01
C ASP A 28 28.80 4.23 -11.54
N GLU A 29 28.27 3.29 -12.32
CA GLU A 29 26.89 3.26 -12.80
C GLU A 29 25.85 3.26 -11.67
N ARG A 30 26.09 2.58 -10.53
CA ARG A 30 25.15 2.54 -9.41
C ARG A 30 25.05 3.87 -8.65
N THR A 31 26.11 4.65 -8.61
CA THR A 31 26.12 5.99 -7.98
C THR A 31 25.36 7.04 -8.80
N HIS A 32 25.19 6.80 -10.11
CA HIS A 32 24.38 7.62 -11.01
C HIS A 32 22.95 7.05 -11.23
N THR A 33 22.57 6.00 -10.50
CA THR A 33 21.23 5.41 -10.56
C THR A 33 20.46 5.69 -9.28
N LEU A 34 19.24 6.22 -9.39
CA LEU A 34 18.28 6.37 -8.29
C LEU A 34 17.23 5.27 -8.40
N LYS A 35 17.17 4.38 -7.42
CA LYS A 35 16.15 3.32 -7.36
C LYS A 35 14.99 3.75 -6.47
N VAL A 36 13.84 4.00 -7.10
CA VAL A 36 12.58 4.36 -6.43
C VAL A 36 11.67 3.15 -6.36
N TYR A 37 11.05 2.91 -5.22
CA TYR A 37 10.12 1.81 -4.98
C TYR A 37 8.83 2.35 -4.35
N ASN A 38 7.76 2.38 -5.12
CA ASN A 38 6.48 3.01 -4.76
C ASN A 38 5.31 2.05 -4.98
N TRP A 39 4.12 2.45 -4.64
CA TRP A 39 2.88 1.75 -4.99
C TRP A 39 2.63 1.77 -6.50
N GLY A 40 1.84 0.82 -6.99
CA GLY A 40 1.34 0.84 -8.38
C GLY A 40 0.41 2.03 -8.61
N ASP A 41 0.46 2.64 -9.80
CA ASP A 41 -0.40 3.77 -10.20
C ASP A 41 -0.43 4.94 -9.19
N TYR A 42 0.71 5.26 -8.60
CA TYR A 42 0.81 6.19 -7.46
C TYR A 42 1.81 7.33 -7.68
N ILE A 43 1.98 7.77 -8.93
CA ILE A 43 2.81 8.90 -9.35
C ILE A 43 2.43 9.32 -10.77
N ASP A 44 2.58 10.60 -11.11
CA ASP A 44 2.69 11.03 -12.50
C ASP A 44 4.06 10.59 -13.05
N GLU A 45 4.08 9.58 -13.93
CA GLU A 45 5.32 8.99 -14.45
C GLU A 45 6.16 9.97 -15.28
N ASP A 46 5.57 11.03 -15.85
CA ASP A 46 6.30 12.06 -16.58
C ASP A 46 7.26 12.84 -15.66
N LEU A 47 6.92 12.97 -14.36
CA LEU A 47 7.78 13.60 -13.36
C LEU A 47 9.13 12.88 -13.18
N ILE A 48 9.24 11.62 -13.56
CA ILE A 48 10.48 10.86 -13.45
C ILE A 48 11.54 11.47 -14.38
N ALA A 49 11.20 11.69 -15.65
CA ALA A 49 12.13 12.28 -16.62
C ALA A 49 12.42 13.76 -16.29
N GLU A 50 11.40 14.50 -15.84
CA GLU A 50 11.57 15.89 -15.41
C GLU A 50 12.46 16.02 -14.18
N PHE A 51 12.40 15.06 -13.25
CA PHE A 51 13.32 15.01 -12.12
C PHE A 51 14.77 14.81 -12.56
N GLU A 52 15.03 13.92 -13.52
CA GLU A 52 16.40 13.68 -14.03
C GLU A 52 17.01 14.98 -14.60
N GLU A 53 16.23 15.73 -15.38
CA GLU A 53 16.65 17.01 -15.96
C GLU A 53 16.82 18.08 -14.85
N TRP A 54 15.86 18.21 -13.95
CA TRP A 54 15.92 19.16 -12.85
C TRP A 54 17.09 18.89 -11.89
N TYR A 55 17.37 17.60 -11.59
CA TYR A 55 18.50 17.21 -10.74
C TYR A 55 19.85 17.62 -11.37
N GLU A 56 20.00 17.40 -12.68
CA GLU A 56 21.21 17.81 -13.40
C GLU A 56 21.37 19.34 -13.40
N GLU A 57 20.29 20.10 -13.58
CA GLU A 57 20.29 21.56 -13.50
C GLU A 57 20.72 22.05 -12.09
N GLN A 58 20.21 21.42 -11.03
CA GLN A 58 20.47 21.84 -9.66
C GLN A 58 21.86 21.44 -9.16
N THR A 59 22.40 20.32 -9.63
CA THR A 59 23.62 19.71 -9.05
C THR A 59 24.80 19.69 -10.01
N GLY A 60 24.57 19.74 -11.31
CA GLY A 60 25.56 19.49 -12.35
C GLY A 60 25.91 18.01 -12.51
N GLU A 61 25.18 17.10 -11.86
CA GLU A 61 25.36 15.65 -11.88
C GLU A 61 24.14 15.01 -12.57
N SER A 62 24.39 14.09 -13.51
CA SER A 62 23.28 13.32 -14.11
C SER A 62 22.85 12.15 -13.20
N VAL A 63 21.57 11.82 -13.23
CA VAL A 63 21.02 10.65 -12.56
C VAL A 63 20.04 9.94 -13.50
N MET A 64 19.97 8.62 -13.41
CA MET A 64 18.96 7.80 -14.08
C MET A 64 18.04 7.17 -13.03
N VAL A 65 16.74 7.39 -13.15
CA VAL A 65 15.75 6.82 -12.23
C VAL A 65 15.33 5.42 -12.68
N VAL A 66 15.39 4.46 -11.78
CA VAL A 66 14.81 3.12 -11.94
C VAL A 66 13.61 3.02 -11.01
N TYR A 67 12.42 3.20 -11.59
CA TYR A 67 11.16 3.15 -10.88
C TYR A 67 10.62 1.72 -10.85
N GLN A 68 10.22 1.25 -9.67
CA GLN A 68 9.63 -0.07 -9.44
C GLN A 68 8.42 0.07 -8.51
N THR A 69 7.50 -0.90 -8.58
CA THR A 69 6.28 -0.87 -7.77
C THR A 69 6.13 -2.07 -6.85
N PHE A 70 5.35 -1.89 -5.78
CA PHE A 70 4.89 -2.94 -4.87
C PHE A 70 3.40 -2.77 -4.58
N ASP A 71 2.77 -3.86 -4.13
CA ASP A 71 1.34 -3.89 -3.83
C ASP A 71 1.05 -4.13 -2.33
N ILE A 72 2.07 -4.54 -1.56
CA ILE A 72 1.92 -4.93 -0.15
C ILE A 72 3.12 -4.42 0.66
N ASN A 73 2.85 -3.61 1.68
CA ASN A 73 3.84 -3.03 2.59
C ASN A 73 4.78 -4.06 3.22
N GLU A 74 4.25 -5.17 3.73
CA GLU A 74 5.04 -6.21 4.41
C GLU A 74 5.99 -6.94 3.45
N VAL A 75 5.59 -7.11 2.18
CA VAL A 75 6.44 -7.70 1.13
C VAL A 75 7.57 -6.75 0.76
N MET A 76 7.27 -5.45 0.63
CA MET A 76 8.28 -4.41 0.41
C MET A 76 9.28 -4.36 1.55
N LEU A 77 8.79 -4.30 2.81
CA LEU A 77 9.62 -4.26 4.01
C LEU A 77 10.54 -5.48 4.10
N ALA A 78 10.03 -6.69 3.84
CA ALA A 78 10.83 -7.92 3.88
C ALA A 78 12.02 -7.90 2.89
N LYS A 79 11.88 -7.26 1.73
CA LYS A 79 12.98 -7.08 0.78
C LYS A 79 14.09 -6.18 1.34
N ILE A 80 13.73 -5.17 2.12
CA ILE A 80 14.68 -4.24 2.74
C ILE A 80 15.30 -4.88 3.98
N GLU A 81 14.47 -5.38 4.90
CA GLU A 81 14.88 -5.90 6.21
C GLU A 81 15.72 -7.18 6.09
N ASN A 82 15.21 -8.16 5.33
CA ASN A 82 15.84 -9.48 5.19
C ASN A 82 16.68 -9.61 3.91
N GLY A 83 16.26 -8.95 2.83
CA GLY A 83 16.91 -9.02 1.52
C GLY A 83 18.02 -8.00 1.34
N HIS A 84 18.13 -6.99 2.21
CA HIS A 84 19.07 -5.86 2.11
C HIS A 84 19.03 -5.21 0.73
N ALA A 85 17.81 -5.08 0.17
CA ALA A 85 17.63 -4.45 -1.13
C ALA A 85 18.11 -3.00 -1.10
N ASP A 86 18.84 -2.60 -2.14
CA ASP A 86 19.51 -1.30 -2.26
C ASP A 86 18.63 -0.24 -2.93
N PHE A 87 17.33 -0.19 -2.56
CA PHE A 87 16.47 0.92 -2.95
C PHE A 87 16.96 2.22 -2.30
N ASP A 88 16.86 3.33 -3.04
CA ASP A 88 17.29 4.63 -2.57
C ASP A 88 16.13 5.44 -1.97
N VAL A 89 14.93 5.27 -2.53
CA VAL A 89 13.71 5.90 -2.06
C VAL A 89 12.60 4.85 -2.02
N VAL A 90 11.81 4.83 -0.95
CA VAL A 90 10.62 3.98 -0.82
C VAL A 90 9.47 4.82 -0.24
N CYS A 91 8.23 4.52 -0.61
CA CYS A 91 7.04 5.20 -0.12
C CYS A 91 6.10 4.25 0.63
N PRO A 92 6.41 3.86 1.87
CA PRO A 92 5.52 3.05 2.70
C PRO A 92 4.46 3.87 3.43
N SER A 93 3.45 3.18 3.98
CA SER A 93 2.51 3.78 4.92
C SER A 93 3.16 4.02 6.29
N GLU A 94 2.56 4.91 7.09
CA GLU A 94 3.07 5.43 8.35
C GLU A 94 3.48 4.35 9.36
N TYR A 95 2.69 3.28 9.52
CA TYR A 95 3.01 2.19 10.46
C TYR A 95 4.25 1.38 10.05
N ILE A 96 4.56 1.34 8.76
CA ILE A 96 5.82 0.75 8.26
C ILE A 96 6.97 1.72 8.49
N ILE A 97 6.76 3.02 8.30
CA ILE A 97 7.77 4.05 8.64
C ILE A 97 8.16 3.91 10.11
N GLU A 98 7.17 3.81 11.01
CA GLU A 98 7.36 3.58 12.44
C GLU A 98 8.19 2.32 12.71
N ARG A 99 7.85 1.19 12.06
CA ARG A 99 8.63 -0.05 12.16
C ARG A 99 10.04 0.08 11.64
N MET A 100 10.24 0.76 10.50
CA MET A 100 11.56 1.00 9.94
C MET A 100 12.40 1.92 10.83
N MET A 101 11.80 2.93 11.46
CA MET A 101 12.46 3.79 12.46
C MET A 101 12.94 2.95 13.64
N ARG A 102 12.03 2.19 14.27
CA ARG A 102 12.34 1.37 15.43
C ARG A 102 13.43 0.33 15.17
N ASN A 103 13.48 -0.23 13.95
CA ASN A 103 14.48 -1.22 13.55
C ASN A 103 15.76 -0.60 12.94
N GLU A 104 15.92 0.73 13.03
CA GLU A 104 17.07 1.47 12.49
C GLU A 104 17.34 1.13 11.00
N LEU A 105 16.26 1.06 10.20
CA LEU A 105 16.30 0.73 8.77
C LEU A 105 16.25 1.96 7.86
N LEU A 106 16.30 3.18 8.42
CA LEU A 106 16.23 4.43 7.69
C LEU A 106 17.52 5.24 7.79
N GLN A 107 17.76 6.07 6.79
CA GLN A 107 18.74 7.15 6.78
C GLN A 107 18.02 8.50 6.83
N PRO A 108 18.59 9.54 7.45
CA PRO A 108 17.94 10.84 7.52
C PRO A 108 17.82 11.48 6.13
N ILE A 109 16.65 12.04 5.86
CA ILE A 109 16.35 12.87 4.68
C ILE A 109 16.84 14.29 4.96
N LEU A 110 16.39 14.88 6.06
CA LEU A 110 16.77 16.22 6.48
C LEU A 110 18.05 16.14 7.31
N THR A 111 19.13 16.62 6.72
CA THR A 111 20.40 16.85 7.42
C THR A 111 20.73 18.33 7.36
N PRO A 112 21.42 18.88 8.38
CA PRO A 112 21.77 20.30 8.39
C PRO A 112 22.51 20.76 7.11
N GLU A 113 23.34 19.89 6.54
CA GLU A 113 24.10 20.18 5.32
C GLU A 113 23.18 20.24 4.09
N PHE A 114 22.24 19.30 3.97
CA PHE A 114 21.31 19.25 2.85
C PHE A 114 20.31 20.42 2.93
N GLU A 115 19.78 20.68 4.10
CA GLU A 115 18.87 21.80 4.34
C GLU A 115 19.53 23.15 4.02
N ALA A 116 20.78 23.34 4.43
CA ALA A 116 21.54 24.54 4.06
C ALA A 116 21.79 24.63 2.54
N GLU A 117 22.01 23.50 1.85
CA GLU A 117 22.20 23.45 0.39
C GLU A 117 20.93 23.90 -0.36
N ILE A 118 19.77 23.32 -0.04
CA ILE A 118 18.51 23.63 -0.72
C ILE A 118 18.00 25.05 -0.40
N ASN A 119 18.20 25.51 0.84
CA ASN A 119 17.87 26.90 1.23
C ASN A 119 18.75 27.92 0.49
N ALA A 120 20.06 27.64 0.32
CA ALA A 120 20.95 28.52 -0.43
C ALA A 120 20.58 28.64 -1.91
N LYS A 121 19.88 27.66 -2.46
CA LYS A 121 19.38 27.64 -3.85
C LYS A 121 17.94 28.13 -4.00
N ASP A 122 17.24 28.43 -2.91
CA ASP A 122 15.83 28.77 -2.87
C ASP A 122 14.92 27.69 -3.49
N ILE A 123 15.20 26.43 -3.13
CA ILE A 123 14.48 25.24 -3.61
C ILE A 123 14.04 24.31 -2.46
N ASN A 124 13.83 24.85 -1.26
CA ASN A 124 13.35 24.06 -0.12
C ASN A 124 11.81 23.89 -0.18
N TYR A 125 11.36 22.86 -0.87
CA TYR A 125 9.93 22.55 -0.99
C TYR A 125 9.37 21.77 0.21
N PHE A 126 10.21 21.31 1.13
CA PHE A 126 9.74 20.69 2.39
C PHE A 126 8.94 21.67 3.26
N ASP A 127 9.15 22.96 3.07
CA ASP A 127 8.37 24.01 3.77
C ASP A 127 6.92 24.07 3.28
N CYS A 128 6.61 23.50 2.09
CA CYS A 128 5.26 23.40 1.55
C CYS A 128 4.46 22.22 2.14
N VAL A 129 5.09 21.31 2.87
CA VAL A 129 4.38 20.19 3.54
C VAL A 129 3.63 20.72 4.76
N SER A 130 2.33 20.39 4.84
CA SER A 130 1.45 20.84 5.92
C SER A 130 2.04 20.61 7.32
N PRO A 131 2.06 21.62 8.18
CA PRO A 131 2.40 21.46 9.59
C PRO A 131 1.53 20.44 10.31
N TYR A 132 0.24 20.34 9.97
CA TYR A 132 -0.66 19.31 10.49
C TYR A 132 -0.14 17.90 10.15
N ILE A 133 0.27 17.65 8.90
CA ILE A 133 0.83 16.36 8.48
C ILE A 133 2.15 16.08 9.20
N LYS A 134 3.03 17.06 9.32
CA LYS A 134 4.27 16.94 10.10
C LYS A 134 4.00 16.59 11.56
N GLU A 135 2.93 17.13 12.15
CA GLU A 135 2.50 16.78 13.51
C GLU A 135 2.09 15.29 13.58
N GLN A 136 1.31 14.78 12.61
CA GLN A 136 0.93 13.36 12.59
C GLN A 136 2.16 12.44 12.49
N PHE A 137 3.12 12.77 11.62
CA PHE A 137 4.37 12.01 11.54
C PHE A 137 5.19 12.07 12.83
N SER A 138 5.15 13.19 13.57
CA SER A 138 5.87 13.32 14.84
C SER A 138 5.34 12.41 15.96
N LEU A 139 4.12 11.85 15.78
CA LEU A 139 3.51 10.90 16.72
C LEU A 139 4.01 9.46 16.52
N LEU A 140 4.69 9.17 15.41
CA LEU A 140 5.24 7.84 15.15
C LEU A 140 6.34 7.50 16.16
N GLU A 141 6.39 6.27 16.63
CA GLU A 141 7.44 5.80 17.54
C GLU A 141 8.81 5.79 16.86
N ALA A 142 9.78 6.44 17.47
CA ALA A 142 11.16 6.51 16.99
C ALA A 142 12.15 6.24 18.13
N PRO A 143 13.39 5.82 17.82
CA PRO A 143 14.46 5.73 18.80
C PRO A 143 14.70 7.06 19.53
N GLU A 144 15.14 6.97 20.80
CA GLU A 144 15.37 8.15 21.63
C GLU A 144 16.28 9.18 20.93
N GLY A 145 15.80 10.42 20.87
CA GLY A 145 16.52 11.54 20.24
C GLY A 145 16.41 11.66 18.73
N GLN A 146 15.61 10.79 18.09
CA GLN A 146 15.27 10.92 16.66
C GLN A 146 13.89 11.53 16.49
N ASN A 147 13.76 12.40 15.48
CA ASN A 147 12.48 12.95 15.06
C ASN A 147 12.03 12.25 13.77
N PRO A 148 10.85 11.61 13.70
CA PRO A 148 10.36 10.96 12.48
C PRO A 148 10.38 11.86 11.25
N ASN A 149 10.13 13.16 11.39
CA ASN A 149 10.19 14.11 10.29
C ASN A 149 11.58 14.33 9.69
N ASP A 150 12.65 13.94 10.37
CA ASP A 150 14.01 13.97 9.81
C ASP A 150 14.28 12.78 8.87
N TYR A 151 13.50 11.69 9.02
CA TYR A 151 13.65 10.41 8.32
C TYR A 151 12.54 10.10 7.33
N SER A 152 11.43 10.80 7.41
CA SER A 152 10.28 10.63 6.53
C SER A 152 9.67 11.97 6.13
N VAL A 153 9.13 12.02 4.91
CA VAL A 153 8.38 13.16 4.39
C VAL A 153 7.08 12.63 3.83
N GLY A 154 5.94 13.15 4.30
CA GLY A 154 4.64 12.75 3.78
C GLY A 154 4.56 12.91 2.26
N TYR A 155 3.70 12.10 1.64
CA TYR A 155 3.45 12.13 0.19
C TYR A 155 1.97 12.31 -0.12
N MET A 156 1.17 11.30 0.20
CA MET A 156 -0.29 11.32 0.05
C MET A 156 -0.95 10.88 1.35
N TRP A 157 -2.23 11.22 1.51
CA TRP A 157 -3.01 10.83 2.68
C TRP A 157 -4.48 10.64 2.32
N GLY A 158 -5.23 10.02 3.20
CA GLY A 158 -6.65 9.82 3.04
C GLY A 158 -7.28 9.12 4.23
N THR A 159 -8.56 8.76 4.06
CA THR A 159 -9.35 8.05 5.06
C THR A 159 -9.76 6.67 4.56
N THR A 160 -10.08 5.77 5.48
CA THR A 160 -10.74 4.50 5.19
C THR A 160 -12.21 4.61 5.60
N GLY A 161 -13.11 4.27 4.68
CA GLY A 161 -14.55 4.38 4.90
C GLY A 161 -15.35 3.39 4.07
N ILE A 162 -16.61 3.69 3.86
CA ILE A 162 -17.54 2.88 3.08
C ILE A 162 -17.93 3.63 1.81
N LEU A 163 -17.56 3.08 0.65
CA LEU A 163 -18.13 3.45 -0.63
C LEU A 163 -19.43 2.67 -0.79
N TYR A 164 -20.54 3.34 -1.11
CA TYR A 164 -21.85 2.72 -1.23
C TYR A 164 -22.63 3.21 -2.45
N ASN A 165 -23.55 2.38 -2.96
CA ASN A 165 -24.45 2.72 -4.04
C ASN A 165 -25.74 3.27 -3.43
N ALA A 166 -26.01 4.57 -3.65
CA ALA A 166 -27.13 5.32 -3.08
C ALA A 166 -28.53 4.77 -3.46
N LYS A 167 -28.59 3.96 -4.51
CA LYS A 167 -29.83 3.27 -4.90
C LYS A 167 -30.23 2.14 -3.95
N TYR A 168 -29.27 1.52 -3.26
CA TYR A 168 -29.50 0.32 -2.43
C TYR A 168 -29.24 0.57 -0.94
N VAL A 169 -28.45 1.60 -0.61
CA VAL A 169 -28.03 1.95 0.75
C VAL A 169 -28.22 3.45 0.94
N SER A 170 -28.87 3.85 2.04
CA SER A 170 -29.00 5.25 2.41
C SER A 170 -27.73 5.77 3.09
N GLU A 171 -27.56 7.08 3.10
CA GLU A 171 -26.47 7.75 3.82
C GLU A 171 -26.49 7.40 5.33
N GLU A 172 -27.66 7.41 5.96
CA GLU A 172 -27.83 7.05 7.38
C GLU A 172 -27.34 5.62 7.67
N GLU A 173 -27.65 4.65 6.79
CA GLU A 173 -27.17 3.27 6.94
C GLU A 173 -25.63 3.20 6.78
N ALA A 174 -25.07 3.97 5.87
CA ALA A 174 -23.63 3.99 5.61
C ALA A 174 -22.79 4.67 6.71
N MET A 175 -23.42 5.47 7.57
CA MET A 175 -22.77 6.13 8.71
C MET A 175 -22.36 5.18 9.84
N SER A 176 -22.54 3.87 9.69
CA SER A 176 -22.15 2.87 10.70
C SER A 176 -21.45 1.66 10.07
N TRP A 177 -20.38 1.18 10.70
CA TRP A 177 -19.73 -0.09 10.34
C TRP A 177 -20.65 -1.30 10.45
N SER A 178 -21.82 -1.16 11.13
CA SER A 178 -22.83 -2.22 11.17
C SER A 178 -23.31 -2.66 9.78
N LEU A 179 -23.23 -1.77 8.79
CA LEU A 179 -23.57 -2.04 7.40
C LEU A 179 -22.77 -3.20 6.79
N MET A 180 -21.52 -3.39 7.24
CA MET A 180 -20.67 -4.50 6.79
C MET A 180 -21.15 -5.88 7.25
N PHE A 181 -22.18 -5.92 8.12
CA PHE A 181 -22.77 -7.13 8.71
C PHE A 181 -24.25 -7.30 8.33
N ASP A 182 -24.75 -6.51 7.37
CA ASP A 182 -26.14 -6.56 6.94
C ASP A 182 -26.38 -7.71 5.95
N GLU A 183 -27.18 -8.70 6.36
CA GLU A 183 -27.51 -9.87 5.57
C GLU A 183 -28.25 -9.51 4.25
N ARG A 184 -28.91 -8.34 4.17
CA ARG A 184 -29.55 -7.85 2.93
C ARG A 184 -28.56 -7.63 1.80
N LEU A 185 -27.29 -7.38 2.17
CA LEU A 185 -26.20 -7.07 1.25
C LEU A 185 -25.32 -8.29 0.95
N GLN A 186 -25.74 -9.49 1.31
CA GLN A 186 -24.98 -10.72 1.05
C GLN A 186 -24.57 -10.82 -0.43
N ASP A 187 -23.30 -11.17 -0.69
CA ASP A 187 -22.67 -11.24 -2.02
C ASP A 187 -22.63 -9.89 -2.77
N LYS A 188 -22.84 -8.76 -2.05
CA LYS A 188 -22.76 -7.39 -2.58
C LYS A 188 -21.75 -6.50 -1.84
N ILE A 189 -21.01 -7.08 -0.92
CA ILE A 189 -19.99 -6.43 -0.09
C ILE A 189 -18.63 -6.81 -0.63
N PHE A 190 -17.77 -5.82 -0.90
CA PHE A 190 -16.34 -6.03 -1.08
C PHE A 190 -15.55 -5.36 0.05
N VAL A 191 -14.36 -5.84 0.30
CA VAL A 191 -13.49 -5.36 1.37
C VAL A 191 -12.04 -5.35 0.87
N LYS A 192 -11.31 -4.29 1.16
CA LYS A 192 -9.87 -4.21 0.85
C LYS A 192 -9.10 -5.40 1.43
N ASP A 193 -8.21 -5.99 0.65
CA ASP A 193 -7.26 -7.02 1.09
C ASP A 193 -6.04 -6.40 1.79
N ALA A 194 -6.32 -5.48 2.71
CA ALA A 194 -5.35 -4.77 3.53
C ALA A 194 -5.73 -4.97 5.01
N PHE A 195 -5.06 -5.91 5.69
CA PHE A 195 -5.52 -6.38 7.00
C PHE A 195 -5.61 -5.28 8.07
N ARG A 196 -4.73 -4.28 8.04
CA ARG A 196 -4.74 -3.18 9.01
C ARG A 196 -5.88 -2.22 8.80
N ASP A 197 -6.12 -1.87 7.53
CA ASP A 197 -7.23 -0.99 7.13
C ASP A 197 -8.59 -1.59 7.46
N VAL A 198 -8.66 -2.91 7.63
CA VAL A 198 -9.89 -3.61 8.02
C VAL A 198 -9.91 -3.91 9.52
N TYR A 199 -8.76 -4.30 10.10
CA TYR A 199 -8.67 -4.64 11.53
C TYR A 199 -9.06 -3.46 12.41
N SER A 200 -8.47 -2.29 12.16
CA SER A 200 -8.63 -1.12 13.02
C SER A 200 -10.07 -0.61 13.08
N PRO A 201 -10.77 -0.34 11.97
CA PRO A 201 -12.18 0.06 12.01
C PRO A 201 -13.10 -1.00 12.65
N ILE A 202 -12.88 -2.27 12.37
CA ILE A 202 -13.68 -3.35 12.95
C ILE A 202 -13.42 -3.49 14.46
N LEU A 203 -12.18 -3.23 14.93
CA LEU A 203 -11.89 -3.18 16.36
C LEU A 203 -12.61 -2.02 17.04
N VAL A 204 -12.57 -0.82 16.46
CA VAL A 204 -13.30 0.36 16.96
C VAL A 204 -14.79 0.06 17.06
N TYR A 205 -15.40 -0.48 16.01
CA TYR A 205 -16.80 -0.88 16.00
C TYR A 205 -17.13 -1.92 17.09
N ALA A 206 -16.35 -2.99 17.17
CA ALA A 206 -16.56 -4.05 18.14
C ALA A 206 -16.44 -3.54 19.58
N LYS A 207 -15.45 -2.68 19.87
CA LYS A 207 -15.27 -2.06 21.19
C LYS A 207 -16.38 -1.06 21.54
N THR A 208 -16.89 -0.33 20.56
CA THR A 208 -18.07 0.52 20.74
C THR A 208 -19.27 -0.32 21.20
N LEU A 209 -19.52 -1.45 20.54
CA LEU A 209 -20.61 -2.36 20.91
C LEU A 209 -20.39 -3.01 22.29
N GLU A 210 -19.15 -3.44 22.62
CA GLU A 210 -18.85 -3.99 23.96
C GLU A 210 -19.14 -2.97 25.07
N LYS A 211 -18.71 -1.71 24.90
CA LYS A 211 -18.93 -0.64 25.88
C LYS A 211 -20.41 -0.24 26.00
N ARG A 212 -21.15 -0.23 24.89
CA ARG A 212 -22.63 -0.04 24.95
C ARG A 212 -23.29 -1.19 25.69
N ALA A 213 -22.91 -2.43 25.43
CA ALA A 213 -23.47 -3.61 26.08
C ALA A 213 -23.16 -3.66 27.60
N SER A 214 -22.01 -3.15 28.04
CA SER A 214 -21.64 -3.05 29.46
C SER A 214 -22.29 -1.85 30.17
N GLY A 215 -22.86 -0.89 29.44
CA GLY A 215 -23.40 0.35 29.95
C GLY A 215 -22.33 1.41 30.26
N GLU A 216 -21.10 1.23 29.81
CA GLU A 216 -20.02 2.23 29.93
C GLU A 216 -20.18 3.34 28.88
N LEU A 217 -20.91 3.08 27.80
CA LEU A 217 -21.20 4.03 26.71
C LEU A 217 -22.73 4.04 26.46
N GLY A 218 -23.30 5.22 26.28
CA GLY A 218 -24.71 5.37 25.89
C GLY A 218 -24.98 4.83 24.48
N GLU A 219 -26.25 4.60 24.16
CA GLU A 219 -26.65 4.04 22.84
C GLU A 219 -26.20 4.95 21.67
N ASP A 220 -26.32 6.27 21.83
CA ASP A 220 -25.95 7.27 20.82
C ASP A 220 -24.57 7.89 21.04
N GLU A 221 -23.81 7.41 22.05
CA GLU A 221 -22.46 7.91 22.33
C GLU A 221 -21.43 7.14 21.50
N MET A 222 -20.39 7.87 21.07
CA MET A 222 -19.23 7.33 20.37
C MET A 222 -18.00 7.30 21.27
N LEU A 223 -17.01 6.48 20.91
CA LEU A 223 -15.73 6.46 21.60
C LEU A 223 -15.03 7.82 21.45
N SER A 224 -14.33 8.25 22.49
CA SER A 224 -13.48 9.45 22.36
C SER A 224 -12.30 9.18 21.44
N ILE A 225 -11.77 10.22 20.81
CA ILE A 225 -10.59 10.10 19.91
C ILE A 225 -9.38 9.54 20.64
N GLU A 226 -9.21 9.82 21.94
CA GLU A 226 -8.13 9.25 22.76
C GLU A 226 -8.28 7.72 22.85
N THR A 227 -9.51 7.24 23.08
CA THR A 227 -9.79 5.79 23.09
C THR A 227 -9.54 5.18 21.70
N ILE A 228 -9.96 5.83 20.64
CA ILE A 228 -9.70 5.35 19.26
C ILE A 228 -8.20 5.28 18.99
N ARG A 229 -7.42 6.28 19.38
CA ARG A 229 -5.95 6.27 19.27
C ARG A 229 -5.32 5.11 20.04
N GLU A 230 -5.78 4.84 21.28
CA GLU A 230 -5.31 3.68 22.05
C GLU A 230 -5.60 2.35 21.32
N LEU A 231 -6.75 2.23 20.68
CA LEU A 231 -7.12 1.04 19.90
C LEU A 231 -6.24 0.82 18.67
N MET A 232 -5.63 1.86 18.10
CA MET A 232 -4.70 1.71 16.96
C MET A 232 -3.41 0.95 17.34
N TYR A 233 -3.06 0.95 18.63
CA TYR A 233 -1.95 0.14 19.18
C TYR A 233 -2.41 -1.24 19.66
N ASP A 234 -3.72 -1.48 19.82
CA ASP A 234 -4.21 -2.69 20.44
C ASP A 234 -4.15 -3.90 19.52
N SER A 235 -3.12 -4.70 19.73
CA SER A 235 -2.91 -6.01 19.11
C SER A 235 -2.88 -7.13 20.15
N SER A 236 -3.60 -6.97 21.27
CA SER A 236 -3.75 -7.99 22.32
C SER A 236 -4.41 -9.26 21.79
N ASP A 237 -4.16 -10.39 22.45
CA ASP A 237 -4.78 -11.66 22.07
C ASP A 237 -6.32 -11.59 22.14
N GLU A 238 -6.85 -10.79 23.07
CA GLU A 238 -8.29 -10.55 23.22
C GLU A 238 -8.84 -9.77 22.02
N SER A 239 -8.19 -8.67 21.65
CA SER A 239 -8.64 -7.83 20.53
C SER A 239 -8.48 -8.53 19.19
N ILE A 240 -7.39 -9.29 18.97
CA ILE A 240 -7.23 -10.13 17.79
C ILE A 240 -8.36 -11.18 17.70
N ALA A 241 -8.69 -11.86 18.80
CA ALA A 241 -9.76 -12.86 18.80
C ALA A 241 -11.15 -12.22 18.59
N LEU A 242 -11.36 -11.04 19.16
CA LEU A 242 -12.61 -10.27 18.97
C LEU A 242 -12.79 -9.92 17.49
N VAL A 243 -11.80 -9.27 16.89
CA VAL A 243 -11.83 -8.90 15.47
C VAL A 243 -11.96 -10.13 14.57
N GLU A 244 -11.23 -11.23 14.85
CA GLU A 244 -11.38 -12.48 14.11
C GLU A 244 -12.82 -12.99 14.09
N SER A 245 -13.53 -12.86 15.21
CA SER A 245 -14.94 -13.28 15.32
C SER A 245 -15.87 -12.44 14.43
N TYR A 246 -15.65 -11.11 14.35
CA TYR A 246 -16.40 -10.21 13.48
C TYR A 246 -16.05 -10.45 12.01
N LEU A 247 -14.78 -10.58 11.68
CA LEU A 247 -14.35 -10.82 10.30
C LEU A 247 -14.84 -12.16 9.75
N LYS A 248 -14.98 -13.20 10.58
CA LYS A 248 -15.59 -14.47 10.19
C LYS A 248 -17.08 -14.33 9.86
N ARG A 249 -17.81 -13.49 10.60
CA ARG A 249 -19.21 -13.17 10.28
C ARG A 249 -19.31 -12.35 8.99
N MET A 250 -18.48 -11.33 8.85
CA MET A 250 -18.41 -10.50 7.63
C MET A 250 -18.10 -11.35 6.41
N LYS A 251 -17.17 -12.30 6.51
CA LYS A 251 -16.78 -13.20 5.43
C LYS A 251 -17.94 -13.98 4.81
N GLU A 252 -18.94 -14.35 5.59
CA GLU A 252 -20.11 -15.08 5.08
C GLU A 252 -21.00 -14.20 4.21
N LEU A 253 -20.82 -12.88 4.28
CA LEU A 253 -21.61 -11.88 3.55
C LEU A 253 -20.84 -11.27 2.38
N VAL A 254 -19.50 -11.24 2.45
CA VAL A 254 -18.70 -10.58 1.41
C VAL A 254 -18.63 -11.40 0.12
N ALA A 255 -18.73 -10.72 -1.02
CA ALA A 255 -18.47 -11.27 -2.35
C ALA A 255 -16.98 -11.58 -2.56
N GLY A 256 -16.10 -10.82 -1.92
CA GLY A 256 -14.65 -11.04 -2.00
C GLY A 256 -13.81 -9.99 -1.29
N TRP A 257 -12.52 -10.36 -1.17
CA TRP A 257 -11.45 -9.47 -0.75
C TRP A 257 -10.77 -8.94 -2.00
N GLU A 258 -10.49 -7.64 -2.04
CA GLU A 258 -9.98 -7.00 -3.25
C GLU A 258 -8.81 -6.06 -2.92
N ALA A 259 -7.84 -6.00 -3.80
CA ALA A 259 -6.72 -5.06 -3.69
C ALA A 259 -6.98 -3.78 -4.50
N ASP A 260 -7.54 -3.92 -5.72
CA ASP A 260 -7.72 -2.81 -6.65
C ASP A 260 -9.03 -2.87 -7.47
N PHE A 261 -9.51 -4.07 -7.81
CA PHE A 261 -10.66 -4.25 -8.71
C PHE A 261 -12.03 -3.91 -8.09
N GLY A 262 -12.11 -3.59 -6.80
CA GLY A 262 -13.36 -3.29 -6.10
C GLY A 262 -14.07 -2.06 -6.66
N LYS A 263 -13.30 -1.06 -7.07
CA LYS A 263 -13.81 0.16 -7.70
C LYS A 263 -14.62 -0.13 -8.97
N GLU A 264 -14.14 -1.03 -9.85
CA GLU A 264 -14.90 -1.43 -11.04
C GLU A 264 -16.13 -2.28 -10.68
N MET A 265 -16.09 -3.05 -9.60
CA MET A 265 -17.27 -3.80 -9.15
C MET A 265 -18.39 -2.86 -8.69
N MET A 266 -18.05 -1.73 -8.08
CA MET A 266 -19.00 -0.69 -7.69
C MET A 266 -19.60 0.03 -8.90
N THR A 267 -18.74 0.49 -9.84
CA THR A 267 -19.20 1.19 -11.06
C THR A 267 -20.09 0.31 -11.95
N GLN A 268 -19.93 -1.01 -11.91
CA GLN A 268 -20.73 -1.99 -12.66
C GLN A 268 -21.95 -2.50 -11.89
N GLU A 269 -22.32 -1.94 -10.74
CA GLU A 269 -23.39 -2.39 -9.83
C GLU A 269 -23.28 -3.88 -9.42
N LYS A 270 -22.11 -4.48 -9.53
CA LYS A 270 -21.83 -5.85 -9.05
C LYS A 270 -21.66 -5.91 -7.54
N ALA A 271 -21.15 -4.85 -6.97
CA ALA A 271 -21.13 -4.59 -5.54
C ALA A 271 -22.04 -3.40 -5.21
N TRP A 272 -22.48 -3.32 -3.96
CA TRP A 272 -23.31 -2.23 -3.45
C TRP A 272 -22.63 -1.46 -2.33
N ILE A 273 -21.69 -2.10 -1.63
CA ILE A 273 -20.80 -1.46 -0.68
C ILE A 273 -19.38 -2.02 -0.80
N ASN A 274 -18.40 -1.16 -0.47
CA ASN A 274 -17.01 -1.55 -0.39
C ASN A 274 -16.31 -0.76 0.75
N LEU A 275 -15.65 -1.47 1.67
CA LEU A 275 -14.69 -0.86 2.58
C LEU A 275 -13.48 -0.44 1.74
N MET A 276 -13.23 0.87 1.62
CA MET A 276 -12.36 1.43 0.61
C MET A 276 -11.59 2.66 1.11
N TRP A 277 -10.50 2.99 0.45
CA TRP A 277 -9.77 4.23 0.64
C TRP A 277 -10.43 5.38 -0.11
N SER A 278 -10.33 6.59 0.44
CA SER A 278 -11.02 7.79 -0.09
C SER A 278 -10.65 8.12 -1.54
N GLY A 279 -9.38 8.01 -1.94
CA GLY A 279 -8.97 8.28 -3.33
C GLY A 279 -9.56 7.30 -4.33
N ASP A 280 -9.53 5.98 -4.04
CA ASP A 280 -10.20 4.97 -4.87
C ASP A 280 -11.71 5.21 -4.94
N ALA A 281 -12.30 5.71 -3.84
CA ALA A 281 -13.73 6.02 -3.79
C ALA A 281 -14.09 7.17 -4.72
N VAL A 282 -13.30 8.26 -4.74
CA VAL A 282 -13.52 9.39 -5.65
C VAL A 282 -13.42 8.95 -7.10
N TRP A 283 -12.38 8.21 -7.45
CA TRP A 283 -12.26 7.64 -8.80
C TRP A 283 -13.50 6.82 -9.19
N ALA A 284 -13.99 5.97 -8.27
CA ALA A 284 -15.16 5.15 -8.51
C ALA A 284 -16.44 5.98 -8.65
N ILE A 285 -16.60 7.06 -7.88
CA ILE A 285 -17.74 7.98 -7.96
C ILE A 285 -17.77 8.70 -9.32
N GLU A 286 -16.61 9.22 -9.75
CA GLU A 286 -16.48 9.89 -11.05
C GLU A 286 -16.79 8.95 -12.22
N GLU A 287 -16.20 7.75 -12.25
CA GLU A 287 -16.47 6.77 -13.30
C GLU A 287 -17.93 6.26 -13.28
N ALA A 288 -18.51 6.10 -12.09
CA ALA A 288 -19.89 5.70 -11.94
C ALA A 288 -20.89 6.73 -12.50
N THR A 289 -20.59 8.01 -12.34
CA THR A 289 -21.38 9.12 -12.87
C THR A 289 -21.49 9.03 -14.39
N ASN A 290 -20.40 8.66 -15.08
CA ASN A 290 -20.37 8.50 -16.54
C ASN A 290 -21.30 7.39 -17.06
N VAL A 291 -21.63 6.42 -16.21
CA VAL A 291 -22.53 5.29 -16.55
C VAL A 291 -23.89 5.36 -15.86
N GLY A 292 -24.19 6.44 -15.15
CA GLY A 292 -25.47 6.69 -14.50
C GLY A 292 -25.69 5.88 -13.22
N VAL A 293 -24.60 5.51 -12.53
CA VAL A 293 -24.62 4.88 -11.21
C VAL A 293 -24.28 5.94 -10.17
N GLU A 294 -25.08 6.05 -9.13
CA GLU A 294 -24.90 7.01 -8.04
C GLU A 294 -24.17 6.33 -6.89
N LEU A 295 -22.88 6.66 -6.73
CA LEU A 295 -22.06 6.21 -5.61
C LEU A 295 -21.80 7.37 -4.67
N ALA A 296 -21.65 7.07 -3.39
CA ALA A 296 -21.23 8.01 -2.37
C ALA A 296 -20.29 7.33 -1.36
N TYR A 297 -19.50 8.14 -0.64
CA TYR A 297 -18.55 7.65 0.34
C TYR A 297 -18.76 8.32 1.68
N THR A 298 -18.57 7.56 2.76
CA THR A 298 -18.61 8.11 4.11
C THR A 298 -17.61 7.42 5.03
N VAL A 299 -17.17 8.16 6.02
CA VAL A 299 -16.43 7.63 7.18
C VAL A 299 -17.42 7.40 8.31
N PRO A 300 -17.65 6.16 8.78
CA PRO A 300 -18.62 5.87 9.83
C PRO A 300 -18.40 6.62 11.14
N GLU A 301 -19.47 6.87 11.88
CA GLU A 301 -19.46 7.68 13.10
C GLU A 301 -18.72 7.04 14.27
N GLU A 302 -18.65 5.72 14.31
CA GLU A 302 -17.90 5.02 15.37
C GLU A 302 -16.41 5.34 15.32
N GLY A 303 -15.92 5.84 14.19
CA GLY A 303 -14.53 6.17 13.96
C GLY A 303 -13.83 5.24 12.97
N SER A 304 -12.73 5.72 12.44
CA SER A 304 -11.96 5.01 11.41
C SER A 304 -10.47 5.35 11.48
N VAL A 305 -9.75 5.02 10.41
CA VAL A 305 -8.35 5.38 10.24
C VAL A 305 -8.19 6.55 9.27
N VAL A 306 -7.26 7.43 9.58
CA VAL A 306 -6.61 8.34 8.67
C VAL A 306 -5.21 7.80 8.43
N TRP A 307 -4.85 7.58 7.17
CA TRP A 307 -3.56 6.99 6.80
C TRP A 307 -2.70 7.99 6.04
N PHE A 308 -1.40 7.82 6.13
CA PHE A 308 -0.40 8.66 5.50
C PHE A 308 0.69 7.80 4.87
N ASP A 309 0.92 7.97 3.58
CA ASP A 309 2.10 7.43 2.94
C ASP A 309 3.21 8.47 2.92
N GLY A 310 4.44 8.03 3.05
CA GLY A 310 5.58 8.95 3.12
C GLY A 310 6.84 8.40 2.48
N TRP A 311 7.62 9.29 1.90
CA TRP A 311 8.92 9.00 1.34
C TRP A 311 9.94 8.76 2.45
N VAL A 312 10.74 7.71 2.31
CA VAL A 312 11.86 7.37 3.20
C VAL A 312 13.09 6.97 2.40
N ILE A 313 14.26 7.11 3.00
CA ILE A 313 15.55 6.62 2.47
C ILE A 313 15.95 5.38 3.28
N PRO A 314 15.88 4.16 2.69
CA PRO A 314 16.27 2.95 3.40
C PRO A 314 17.76 2.91 3.77
N LYS A 315 18.08 2.13 4.79
CA LYS A 315 19.44 1.96 5.33
C LYS A 315 20.48 1.57 4.26
N TYR A 316 20.09 0.77 3.30
CA TYR A 316 20.97 0.23 2.26
C TYR A 316 20.99 1.07 0.98
N ALA A 317 20.40 2.26 1.01
CA ALA A 317 20.43 3.22 -0.08
C ALA A 317 21.88 3.62 -0.43
N VAL A 318 22.16 3.74 -1.71
CA VAL A 318 23.49 4.05 -2.26
C VAL A 318 23.55 5.50 -2.74
N ASN A 319 22.50 5.96 -3.46
CA ASN A 319 22.44 7.31 -4.01
C ASN A 319 21.57 8.23 -3.14
N THR A 320 21.98 8.43 -1.88
CA THR A 320 21.20 9.19 -0.90
C THR A 320 21.08 10.68 -1.23
N ARG A 321 22.03 11.25 -1.99
CA ARG A 321 21.95 12.64 -2.43
C ARG A 321 20.80 12.82 -3.42
N ALA A 322 20.76 12.03 -4.49
CA ALA A 322 19.66 12.08 -5.44
C ALA A 322 18.32 11.70 -4.79
N ALA A 323 18.31 10.79 -3.81
CA ALA A 323 17.12 10.44 -3.05
C ALA A 323 16.53 11.65 -2.31
N ARG A 324 17.35 12.44 -1.62
CA ARG A 324 16.90 13.68 -0.93
C ARG A 324 16.36 14.71 -1.90
N TYR A 325 17.03 14.90 -3.04
CA TYR A 325 16.55 15.80 -4.09
C TYR A 325 15.23 15.31 -4.71
N PHE A 326 15.07 14.01 -4.91
CA PHE A 326 13.83 13.43 -5.44
C PHE A 326 12.65 13.68 -4.50
N ILE A 327 12.84 13.43 -3.20
CA ILE A 327 11.79 13.65 -2.19
C ILE A 327 11.43 15.15 -2.13
N ASN A 328 12.43 16.03 -2.15
CA ASN A 328 12.19 17.48 -2.20
C ASN A 328 11.46 17.90 -3.48
N PHE A 329 11.80 17.33 -4.64
CA PHE A 329 11.15 17.60 -5.93
C PHE A 329 9.68 17.17 -5.91
N MET A 330 9.32 16.06 -5.24
CA MET A 330 7.93 15.61 -5.09
C MET A 330 7.11 16.56 -4.20
N CYS A 331 7.75 17.35 -3.32
CA CYS A 331 7.08 18.36 -2.50
C CYS A 331 6.87 19.69 -3.22
N LYS A 332 7.31 19.85 -4.47
CA LYS A 332 7.07 21.05 -5.27
C LYS A 332 5.57 21.18 -5.54
N PRO A 333 4.92 22.35 -5.28
CA PRO A 333 3.47 22.48 -5.40
C PRO A 333 2.91 22.03 -6.74
N GLU A 334 3.52 22.44 -7.85
CA GLU A 334 3.11 22.02 -9.20
C GLU A 334 3.20 20.49 -9.41
N ASN A 335 4.20 19.82 -8.81
CA ASN A 335 4.36 18.36 -8.90
C ASN A 335 3.37 17.64 -7.97
N ALA A 336 3.06 18.24 -6.82
CA ALA A 336 2.02 17.75 -5.93
C ALA A 336 0.64 17.75 -6.63
N ILE A 337 0.29 18.85 -7.31
CA ILE A 337 -0.94 18.94 -8.10
C ILE A 337 -0.99 17.88 -9.18
N ARG A 338 0.07 17.72 -9.96
CA ARG A 338 0.15 16.70 -11.01
C ARG A 338 0.02 15.27 -10.47
N ASN A 339 0.63 15.01 -9.32
CA ASN A 339 0.48 13.72 -8.65
C ASN A 339 -0.95 13.50 -8.14
N MET A 340 -1.64 14.52 -7.64
CA MET A 340 -3.07 14.43 -7.27
C MET A 340 -3.93 14.10 -8.50
N ASP A 341 -3.70 14.76 -9.63
CA ASP A 341 -4.41 14.48 -10.89
C ASP A 341 -4.20 13.05 -11.38
N ALA A 342 -2.96 12.58 -11.32
CA ALA A 342 -2.61 11.26 -11.82
C ALA A 342 -3.12 10.13 -10.93
N THR A 343 -3.20 10.35 -9.62
CA THR A 343 -3.47 9.29 -8.63
C THR A 343 -4.89 9.33 -8.06
N GLY A 344 -5.55 10.48 -8.07
CA GLY A 344 -6.84 10.70 -7.39
C GLY A 344 -6.71 10.83 -5.87
N TYR A 345 -5.50 10.92 -5.32
CA TYR A 345 -5.26 11.06 -3.88
C TYR A 345 -4.82 12.46 -3.49
N VAL A 346 -4.94 12.80 -2.21
CA VAL A 346 -4.61 14.12 -1.67
C VAL A 346 -3.14 14.19 -1.30
N SER A 347 -2.45 15.22 -1.79
CA SER A 347 -1.08 15.52 -1.39
C SER A 347 -1.01 16.08 0.03
N VAL A 348 0.15 15.87 0.66
CA VAL A 348 0.52 16.50 1.94
C VAL A 348 0.99 17.95 1.77
N VAL A 349 1.22 18.40 0.54
CA VAL A 349 1.64 19.76 0.21
C VAL A 349 0.45 20.70 0.30
N THR A 350 0.60 21.76 1.09
CA THR A 350 -0.46 22.74 1.35
C THR A 350 0.13 24.14 1.29
N ASN A 351 -0.12 24.82 0.20
CA ASN A 351 0.21 26.21 -0.01
C ASN A 351 -0.92 26.90 -0.77
N GLU A 352 -0.76 28.18 -1.08
CA GLU A 352 -1.78 28.97 -1.79
C GLU A 352 -2.09 28.38 -3.18
N GLU A 353 -1.08 27.87 -3.91
CA GLU A 353 -1.25 27.31 -5.25
C GLU A 353 -2.10 26.03 -5.22
N VAL A 354 -1.85 25.14 -4.26
CA VAL A 354 -2.64 23.93 -4.07
C VAL A 354 -4.05 24.28 -3.59
N LEU A 355 -4.19 25.27 -2.70
CA LEU A 355 -5.49 25.72 -2.23
C LEU A 355 -6.35 26.27 -3.37
N ASP A 356 -5.76 27.12 -4.22
CA ASP A 356 -6.44 27.63 -5.42
C ASP A 356 -6.84 26.52 -6.39
N TYR A 357 -5.96 25.51 -6.57
CA TYR A 357 -6.20 24.38 -7.45
C TYR A 357 -7.39 23.51 -7.02
N ILE A 358 -7.53 23.23 -5.72
CA ILE A 358 -8.60 22.37 -5.20
C ILE A 358 -9.95 23.10 -5.05
N SER A 359 -9.98 24.43 -5.16
CA SER A 359 -11.17 25.25 -4.92
C SER A 359 -12.00 25.36 -6.19
N SER A 360 -13.28 24.97 -6.15
CA SER A 360 -14.23 25.10 -7.27
C SER A 360 -15.64 25.40 -6.75
N GLU A 361 -16.04 26.68 -6.80
CA GLU A 361 -17.42 27.11 -6.49
C GLU A 361 -18.44 26.63 -7.53
N GLU A 362 -17.99 26.21 -8.71
CA GLU A 362 -18.88 25.71 -9.77
C GLU A 362 -19.30 24.25 -9.54
N ASP A 363 -18.45 23.47 -8.86
CA ASP A 363 -18.63 22.03 -8.71
C ASP A 363 -19.20 21.63 -7.33
N TYR A 364 -19.05 22.49 -6.30
CA TYR A 364 -19.46 22.19 -4.93
C TYR A 364 -20.36 23.27 -4.34
N ASP A 365 -21.46 22.82 -3.71
CA ASP A 365 -22.48 23.72 -3.13
C ASP A 365 -22.14 24.20 -1.71
N GLU A 366 -21.28 23.48 -0.98
CA GLU A 366 -20.93 23.75 0.41
C GLU A 366 -19.43 23.97 0.58
N ALA A 367 -19.06 25.02 1.32
CA ALA A 367 -17.68 25.29 1.67
C ALA A 367 -17.25 24.51 2.92
N LEU A 368 -16.01 24.03 2.93
CA LEU A 368 -15.37 23.32 4.03
C LEU A 368 -14.33 24.23 4.72
N ASP A 369 -14.23 24.10 6.05
CA ASP A 369 -13.14 24.70 6.81
C ASP A 369 -11.93 23.74 6.81
N LEU A 370 -10.91 24.08 6.02
CA LEU A 370 -9.64 23.37 5.90
C LEU A 370 -8.48 24.11 6.56
N SER A 371 -8.77 25.12 7.41
CA SER A 371 -7.76 25.92 8.12
C SER A 371 -6.87 25.11 9.07
N TYR A 372 -7.25 23.88 9.40
CA TYR A 372 -6.42 22.94 10.17
C TYR A 372 -5.30 22.30 9.32
N LEU A 373 -5.53 22.19 8.02
CA LEU A 373 -4.64 21.50 7.06
C LEU A 373 -3.78 22.52 6.29
N PHE A 374 -4.41 23.59 5.78
CA PHE A 374 -3.77 24.65 5.02
C PHE A 374 -3.29 25.74 5.96
N VAL A 375 -2.08 25.54 6.50
CA VAL A 375 -1.42 26.46 7.44
C VAL A 375 0.00 26.75 6.98
N HIS A 376 0.44 27.98 7.21
CA HIS A 376 1.84 28.37 7.01
C HIS A 376 2.76 27.67 8.04
N ALA A 377 4.06 27.71 7.80
CA ALA A 377 5.07 27.12 8.70
C ALA A 377 5.03 27.67 10.13
N ASP A 378 4.52 28.90 10.32
CA ASP A 378 4.34 29.53 11.63
C ASP A 378 3.01 29.14 12.33
N GLY A 379 2.21 28.28 11.70
CA GLY A 379 0.93 27.79 12.21
C GLY A 379 -0.26 28.71 11.93
N THR A 380 -0.08 29.80 11.17
CA THR A 380 -1.20 30.65 10.76
C THR A 380 -1.94 30.07 9.56
N PRO A 381 -3.30 30.03 9.56
CA PRO A 381 -4.06 29.55 8.40
C PRO A 381 -3.75 30.36 7.14
N ILE A 382 -3.71 29.68 6.00
CA ILE A 382 -3.61 30.30 4.68
C ILE A 382 -4.94 31.03 4.40
N GLU A 383 -4.87 32.21 3.82
CA GLU A 383 -6.05 33.06 3.53
C GLU A 383 -7.04 32.28 2.63
N GLY A 384 -8.31 32.22 3.01
CA GLY A 384 -9.38 31.52 2.32
C GLY A 384 -9.51 30.04 2.69
N SER A 385 -8.59 29.45 3.49
CA SER A 385 -8.66 28.05 3.90
C SER A 385 -9.81 27.71 4.85
N ASP A 386 -10.47 28.72 5.44
CA ASP A 386 -11.64 28.57 6.29
C ASP A 386 -12.96 28.43 5.52
N SER A 387 -12.93 28.58 4.17
CA SER A 387 -14.11 28.51 3.32
C SER A 387 -13.76 28.01 1.92
N VAL A 388 -13.48 26.71 1.79
CA VAL A 388 -12.99 26.07 0.55
C VAL A 388 -14.09 25.22 -0.05
N PHE A 389 -14.48 25.51 -1.28
CA PHE A 389 -15.41 24.68 -2.05
C PHE A 389 -14.62 23.53 -2.73
N THR A 390 -14.67 22.34 -2.17
CA THR A 390 -13.89 21.20 -2.64
C THR A 390 -14.57 19.87 -2.30
N ASP A 391 -14.04 18.75 -2.80
CA ASP A 391 -14.57 17.41 -2.57
C ASP A 391 -14.42 17.00 -1.08
N PRO A 392 -15.55 16.79 -0.35
CA PRO A 392 -15.53 16.41 1.06
C PRO A 392 -15.00 14.97 1.29
N VAL A 393 -14.92 14.15 0.26
CA VAL A 393 -14.34 12.79 0.33
C VAL A 393 -12.81 12.87 0.38
N LEU A 394 -12.23 13.74 -0.43
CA LEU A 394 -10.79 14.00 -0.47
C LEU A 394 -10.35 14.88 0.70
N TYR A 395 -11.08 15.96 0.97
CA TYR A 395 -10.79 16.93 2.01
C TYR A 395 -11.87 16.89 3.11
N PRO A 396 -11.83 15.87 3.99
CA PRO A 396 -12.86 15.71 4.99
C PRO A 396 -12.87 16.85 5.99
N SER A 397 -14.07 17.20 6.47
CA SER A 397 -14.24 18.21 7.51
C SER A 397 -13.51 17.84 8.80
N ARG A 398 -13.22 18.82 9.64
CA ARG A 398 -12.58 18.60 10.94
C ARG A 398 -13.32 17.58 11.79
N SER A 399 -14.66 17.57 11.75
CA SER A 399 -15.48 16.62 12.50
C SER A 399 -15.29 15.15 12.06
N VAL A 400 -14.94 14.91 10.79
CA VAL A 400 -14.59 13.59 10.28
C VAL A 400 -13.19 13.18 10.77
N ILE A 401 -12.21 14.10 10.65
CA ILE A 401 -10.84 13.85 11.09
C ILE A 401 -10.75 13.61 12.60
N ASP A 402 -11.54 14.33 13.40
CA ASP A 402 -11.55 14.18 14.87
C ASP A 402 -12.08 12.84 15.36
N ARG A 403 -12.63 11.97 14.47
CA ARG A 403 -13.00 10.59 14.77
C ARG A 403 -12.11 9.56 14.06
N CYS A 404 -11.03 9.98 13.42
CA CYS A 404 -10.05 9.11 12.77
C CYS A 404 -8.72 9.14 13.52
N ALA A 405 -8.04 8.00 13.56
CA ALA A 405 -6.72 7.90 14.15
C ALA A 405 -5.73 7.24 13.20
N VAL A 406 -4.45 7.57 13.38
CA VAL A 406 -3.33 7.02 12.61
C VAL A 406 -3.06 5.58 13.04
N MET A 407 -2.75 4.70 12.12
CA MET A 407 -2.35 3.32 12.43
C MET A 407 -0.93 3.28 12.98
N HIS A 408 -0.68 2.34 13.89
CA HIS A 408 0.64 2.12 14.47
C HIS A 408 1.17 0.71 14.21
N ASP A 409 2.49 0.55 14.26
CA ASP A 409 3.10 -0.77 14.12
C ASP A 409 2.81 -1.66 15.33
N SER A 410 2.39 -2.90 15.06
CA SER A 410 2.11 -3.89 16.10
C SER A 410 3.33 -4.69 16.55
N GLY A 411 4.52 -4.33 16.08
CA GLY A 411 5.78 -4.99 16.45
C GLY A 411 5.75 -6.50 16.22
N ASP A 412 6.18 -7.25 17.23
CA ASP A 412 6.21 -8.72 17.22
C ASP A 412 4.82 -9.36 17.12
N ARG A 413 3.74 -8.57 17.28
CA ARG A 413 2.37 -9.05 17.16
C ARG A 413 1.89 -9.11 15.70
N THR A 414 2.59 -8.48 14.77
CA THR A 414 2.23 -8.44 13.34
C THR A 414 2.03 -9.84 12.78
N ASP A 415 2.92 -10.79 13.11
CA ASP A 415 2.79 -12.19 12.64
C ASP A 415 1.48 -12.84 13.10
N LYS A 416 1.06 -12.62 14.35
CA LYS A 416 -0.22 -13.14 14.84
C LYS A 416 -1.42 -12.52 14.14
N MET A 417 -1.36 -11.24 13.81
CA MET A 417 -2.42 -10.56 13.05
C MET A 417 -2.49 -11.09 11.61
N LEU A 418 -1.35 -11.31 10.96
CA LEU A 418 -1.26 -11.92 9.62
C LEU A 418 -1.75 -13.38 9.63
N GLU A 419 -1.44 -14.15 10.68
CA GLU A 419 -1.99 -15.49 10.85
C GLU A 419 -3.52 -15.45 11.03
N MET A 420 -4.05 -14.52 11.81
CA MET A 420 -5.48 -14.30 11.98
C MET A 420 -6.12 -13.95 10.62
N TRP A 421 -5.56 -12.99 9.88
CA TRP A 421 -6.02 -12.59 8.55
C TRP A 421 -6.02 -13.78 7.56
N SER A 422 -4.95 -14.58 7.57
CA SER A 422 -4.83 -15.81 6.78
C SER A 422 -5.90 -16.84 7.14
N ARG A 423 -6.20 -17.02 8.45
CA ARG A 423 -7.29 -17.93 8.88
C ARG A 423 -8.66 -17.44 8.41
N VAL A 424 -8.92 -16.14 8.53
CA VAL A 424 -10.18 -15.54 8.05
C VAL A 424 -10.33 -15.78 6.55
N LYS A 425 -9.32 -15.53 5.75
CA LYS A 425 -9.36 -15.70 4.28
C LYS A 425 -9.32 -17.18 3.85
N GLY A 426 -8.54 -18.00 4.53
CA GLY A 426 -8.22 -19.39 4.14
C GLY A 426 -9.37 -20.39 4.29
N ASP A 427 -10.34 -20.15 5.16
CA ASP A 427 -11.48 -21.06 5.39
C ASP A 427 -12.40 -21.25 4.16
N ASN A 428 -12.14 -20.57 3.02
CA ASN A 428 -12.91 -20.71 1.78
C ASN A 428 -12.61 -22.00 0.99
N LEU A 429 -11.55 -22.73 1.31
CA LEU A 429 -11.32 -24.05 0.74
C LEU A 429 -12.12 -25.09 1.54
N SER A 430 -13.37 -25.35 1.13
CA SER A 430 -14.12 -26.48 1.70
C SER A 430 -13.28 -27.74 1.60
N THR A 431 -13.37 -28.62 2.60
CA THR A 431 -12.67 -29.93 2.60
C THR A 431 -12.95 -30.69 1.29
N GLY A 432 -14.15 -30.52 0.70
CA GLY A 432 -14.50 -31.08 -0.60
C GLY A 432 -13.71 -30.48 -1.76
N MET A 433 -13.45 -29.18 -1.76
CA MET A 433 -12.65 -28.50 -2.79
C MET A 433 -11.17 -28.90 -2.68
N LEU A 434 -10.64 -29.01 -1.46
CA LEU A 434 -9.26 -29.50 -1.20
C LEU A 434 -9.08 -30.93 -1.69
N VAL A 435 -10.03 -31.82 -1.39
CA VAL A 435 -10.07 -33.21 -1.89
C VAL A 435 -10.17 -33.23 -3.42
N GLY A 436 -11.00 -32.37 -4.02
CA GLY A 436 -11.11 -32.23 -5.47
C GLY A 436 -9.80 -31.82 -6.13
N ILE A 437 -9.08 -30.86 -5.57
CA ILE A 437 -7.76 -30.39 -6.05
C ILE A 437 -6.73 -31.53 -5.94
N ILE A 438 -6.67 -32.23 -4.81
CA ILE A 438 -5.75 -33.36 -4.60
C ILE A 438 -6.06 -34.49 -5.59
N LEU A 439 -7.33 -34.82 -5.81
CA LEU A 439 -7.74 -35.83 -6.79
C LEU A 439 -7.37 -35.40 -8.23
N PHE A 440 -7.58 -34.15 -8.60
CA PHE A 440 -7.21 -33.63 -9.92
C PHE A 440 -5.71 -33.78 -10.19
N PHE A 441 -4.85 -33.35 -9.26
CA PHE A 441 -3.41 -33.51 -9.41
C PHE A 441 -2.97 -34.96 -9.38
N SER A 442 -3.62 -35.83 -8.59
CA SER A 442 -3.34 -37.27 -8.56
C SER A 442 -3.67 -37.94 -9.90
N VAL A 443 -4.82 -37.61 -10.51
CA VAL A 443 -5.20 -38.08 -11.84
C VAL A 443 -4.19 -37.63 -12.91
N MET A 444 -3.80 -36.35 -12.88
CA MET A 444 -2.81 -35.83 -13.82
C MET A 444 -1.45 -36.50 -13.69
N LEU A 445 -1.02 -36.84 -12.47
CA LEU A 445 0.20 -37.57 -12.21
C LEU A 445 0.11 -38.99 -12.81
N VAL A 446 -0.99 -39.72 -12.54
CA VAL A 446 -1.23 -41.07 -13.07
C VAL A 446 -1.23 -41.09 -14.60
N LEU A 447 -1.92 -40.11 -15.23
CA LEU A 447 -1.93 -39.97 -16.69
C LEU A 447 -0.52 -39.67 -17.25
N GLY A 448 0.26 -38.83 -16.57
CA GLY A 448 1.65 -38.52 -16.93
C GLY A 448 2.54 -39.77 -16.87
N VAL A 449 2.44 -40.57 -15.80
CA VAL A 449 3.17 -41.84 -15.64
C VAL A 449 2.73 -42.86 -16.69
N ALA A 450 1.42 -43.03 -16.89
CA ALA A 450 0.89 -43.93 -17.92
C ALA A 450 1.39 -43.57 -19.33
N ARG A 451 1.40 -42.28 -19.66
CA ARG A 451 1.94 -41.77 -20.94
C ARG A 451 3.43 -42.05 -21.08
N LYS A 452 4.20 -41.90 -20.00
CA LYS A 452 5.65 -42.18 -19.98
C LYS A 452 5.91 -43.67 -20.19
N ILE A 453 5.14 -44.55 -19.51
CA ILE A 453 5.23 -46.03 -19.67
C ILE A 453 4.83 -46.43 -21.11
N ASN A 454 3.75 -45.88 -21.66
CA ASN A 454 3.32 -46.18 -23.02
C ASN A 454 4.38 -45.77 -24.07
N ASN A 455 4.97 -44.59 -23.90
CA ASN A 455 6.05 -44.12 -24.75
C ASN A 455 7.31 -45.00 -24.63
N TYR A 456 7.63 -45.48 -23.44
CA TYR A 456 8.72 -46.44 -23.23
C TYR A 456 8.46 -47.75 -23.92
N ARG A 457 7.24 -48.33 -23.78
CA ARG A 457 6.82 -49.56 -24.49
C ARG A 457 6.87 -49.41 -26.00
N LYS A 458 6.42 -48.28 -26.56
CA LYS A 458 6.50 -47.97 -27.99
C LYS A 458 7.97 -47.93 -28.48
N ARG A 459 8.86 -47.29 -27.72
CA ARG A 459 10.30 -47.23 -28.04
C ARG A 459 10.95 -48.61 -27.99
N GLN A 460 10.59 -49.49 -27.04
CA GLN A 460 11.08 -50.87 -26.97
C GLN A 460 10.59 -51.69 -28.16
N ALA A 461 9.31 -51.59 -28.54
CA ALA A 461 8.75 -52.27 -29.71
C ALA A 461 9.43 -51.82 -31.01
N HIS A 462 9.73 -50.55 -31.16
CA HIS A 462 10.49 -50.03 -32.30
C HIS A 462 11.92 -50.56 -32.37
N ARG A 463 12.59 -50.68 -31.20
CA ARG A 463 13.95 -51.26 -31.13
C ARG A 463 13.95 -52.77 -31.48
N LYS A 464 12.94 -53.52 -31.06
CA LYS A 464 12.79 -54.97 -31.42
C LYS A 464 12.53 -55.13 -32.94
N ARG A 465 11.66 -54.30 -33.55
CA ARG A 465 11.41 -54.34 -35.00
C ARG A 465 12.67 -54.03 -35.82
N ARG A 466 13.46 -53.02 -35.43
CA ARG A 466 14.73 -52.70 -36.11
C ARG A 466 15.74 -53.83 -35.97
N ARG A 467 15.86 -54.50 -34.82
CA ARG A 467 16.74 -55.65 -34.64
C ARG A 467 16.36 -56.83 -35.57
N HIS A 468 15.09 -57.15 -35.66
CA HIS A 468 14.59 -58.18 -36.58
C HIS A 468 14.86 -57.84 -38.08
N GLN A 469 14.71 -56.60 -38.47
CA GLN A 469 15.01 -56.16 -39.84
C GLN A 469 16.52 -56.21 -40.16
N PHE A 470 17.40 -55.97 -39.19
CA PHE A 470 18.84 -56.10 -39.35
C PHE A 470 19.28 -57.57 -39.44
N GLU A 471 18.70 -58.45 -38.64
CA GLU A 471 18.98 -59.90 -38.68
C GLU A 471 18.49 -60.53 -39.98
N HIS A 472 17.41 -60.06 -40.58
CA HIS A 472 16.91 -60.54 -41.87
C HIS A 472 17.77 -60.03 -43.06
N LYS A 473 18.33 -58.85 -43.00
CA LYS A 473 19.25 -58.30 -44.01
C LYS A 473 20.65 -58.88 -43.95
N ALA A 474 21.05 -59.49 -42.84
CA ALA A 474 22.37 -60.15 -42.66
C ALA A 474 22.37 -61.58 -43.10
N LYS A 475 21.21 -62.17 -43.48
CA LYS A 475 21.04 -63.57 -43.96
C LYS A 475 20.81 -63.67 -45.45
N HIS A 476 20.81 -62.62 -46.16
CA HIS A 476 20.80 -62.47 -47.62
C HIS A 476 21.96 -61.60 -48.08
#